data_70a1887dee435311b7108cda3aef0b24
#
_entry.id   70a1887dee435311b7108cda3aef0b24
#
_cell.length_a   1.000
_cell.length_b   1.000
_cell.length_c   1.000
_cell.angle_alpha   90.00
_cell.angle_beta   90.00
_cell.angle_gamma   90.00
#
_symmetry.space_group_name_H-M   'P 1'
#
loop_
_entity.id
_entity.type
_entity.pdbx_description
1 polymer ?
#
loop_
_entity_poly.entity_id
_entity_poly.type
_entity_poly.pdbx_seq_one_letter_code
_entity_poly.pdbx_strand_id
1 'polypeptide(L)'
;MVKRLILATVLLIFVSLANYAQNIGVKSNLLYWATTTPNLGVETALGKKHTAQVFFGFNPWEQSGGDQSSLRHWLLQPEYRYWFCQSFNGWFLGVHAMGGQFNAGGVKLPLGIFKSLRNHRYEGWYVGGGVTAGYQWPLSKHWNLETSVGFGYDYIQYEKFKCGACGEKEKSSHDNYVGPTKAAISLIYML
;
A
#
# COMPACT_ATOMS: atom_id res chain seq x y z
N MET A 1 17.84 -19.38 25.72
CA MET A 1 16.64 -18.96 26.46
C MET A 1 15.88 -17.85 25.71
N VAL A 2 16.49 -16.75 25.32
CA VAL A 2 15.84 -15.60 24.64
C VAL A 2 15.04 -15.99 23.39
N LYS A 3 15.56 -16.81 22.47
CA LYS A 3 14.85 -17.25 21.27
C LYS A 3 13.56 -18.03 21.59
N ARG A 4 13.55 -18.85 22.65
CA ARG A 4 12.35 -19.59 23.06
C ARG A 4 11.32 -18.66 23.72
N LEU A 5 11.77 -17.63 24.41
CA LEU A 5 10.90 -16.62 25.02
C LEU A 5 10.22 -15.78 23.92
N ILE A 6 10.98 -15.32 22.92
CA ILE A 6 10.45 -14.58 21.77
C ILE A 6 9.42 -15.43 21.00
N LEU A 7 9.73 -16.71 20.75
CA LEU A 7 8.81 -17.60 20.06
C LEU A 7 7.51 -17.82 20.87
N ALA A 8 7.63 -17.99 22.19
CA ALA A 8 6.48 -18.14 23.08
C ALA A 8 5.63 -16.85 23.13
N THR A 9 6.26 -15.68 23.17
CA THR A 9 5.56 -14.38 23.16
C THR A 9 4.84 -14.16 21.84
N VAL A 10 5.48 -14.47 20.72
CA VAL A 10 4.85 -14.41 19.39
C VAL A 10 3.69 -15.39 19.30
N LEU A 11 3.85 -16.62 19.78
CA LEU A 11 2.77 -17.62 19.82
C LEU A 11 1.58 -17.18 20.68
N LEU A 12 1.84 -16.59 21.85
CA LEU A 12 0.80 -16.03 22.73
C LEU A 12 0.05 -14.87 22.09
N ILE A 13 0.74 -14.01 21.35
CA ILE A 13 0.11 -12.92 20.57
C ILE A 13 -0.79 -13.53 19.48
N PHE A 14 -0.34 -14.57 18.76
CA PHE A 14 -1.16 -15.25 17.76
C PHE A 14 -2.39 -15.95 18.36
N VAL A 15 -2.26 -16.58 19.52
CA VAL A 15 -3.38 -17.24 20.20
C VAL A 15 -4.40 -16.24 20.75
N SER A 16 -3.96 -15.08 21.23
CA SER A 16 -4.88 -14.00 21.65
C SER A 16 -5.64 -13.39 20.46
N LEU A 17 -5.03 -13.33 19.28
CA LEU A 17 -5.69 -12.87 18.05
C LEU A 17 -6.75 -13.87 17.54
N ALA A 18 -6.60 -15.17 17.81
CA ALA A 18 -7.56 -16.19 17.37
C ALA A 18 -8.94 -16.03 18.04
N ASN A 19 -9.05 -15.46 19.21
CA ASN A 19 -10.32 -15.16 19.87
C ASN A 19 -11.08 -13.98 19.24
N TYR A 20 -10.42 -13.21 18.36
CA TYR A 20 -11.00 -12.10 17.60
C TYR A 20 -11.21 -12.46 16.12
N ALA A 21 -11.06 -13.73 15.73
CA ALA A 21 -11.06 -14.18 14.34
C ALA A 21 -12.29 -13.74 13.53
N GLN A 22 -13.45 -13.61 14.16
CA GLN A 22 -14.68 -13.13 13.50
C GLN A 22 -14.64 -11.65 13.07
N ASN A 23 -13.55 -10.93 13.37
CA ASN A 23 -13.38 -9.50 13.11
C ASN A 23 -12.10 -9.20 12.32
N ILE A 24 -11.58 -10.17 11.59
CA ILE A 24 -10.38 -10.00 10.78
C ILE A 24 -10.74 -10.15 9.30
N GLY A 25 -10.34 -9.18 8.50
CA GLY A 25 -10.43 -9.23 7.04
C GLY A 25 -9.05 -9.26 6.40
N VAL A 26 -8.87 -10.18 5.46
CA VAL A 26 -7.68 -10.23 4.59
C VAL A 26 -8.08 -9.66 3.24
N LYS A 27 -7.32 -8.70 2.72
CA LYS A 27 -7.68 -7.98 1.50
C LYS A 27 -6.55 -7.91 0.48
N SER A 28 -6.97 -7.80 -0.78
CA SER A 28 -6.07 -7.53 -1.89
C SER A 28 -6.65 -6.43 -2.76
N ASN A 29 -5.84 -5.44 -3.12
CA ASN A 29 -6.22 -4.34 -3.99
C ASN A 29 -6.04 -4.74 -5.46
N LEU A 30 -7.13 -4.79 -6.19
CA LEU A 30 -7.17 -5.20 -7.60
C LEU A 30 -6.45 -4.20 -8.52
N LEU A 31 -6.39 -2.91 -8.17
CA LEU A 31 -5.68 -1.92 -8.97
C LEU A 31 -4.16 -2.17 -8.98
N TYR A 32 -3.60 -2.73 -7.91
CA TYR A 32 -2.19 -3.11 -7.86
C TYR A 32 -1.87 -4.30 -8.77
N TRP A 33 -2.83 -5.20 -8.97
CA TRP A 33 -2.66 -6.32 -9.91
C TRP A 33 -2.61 -5.85 -11.36
N ALA A 34 -3.26 -4.72 -11.71
CA ALA A 34 -3.13 -4.11 -13.03
C ALA A 34 -1.68 -3.65 -13.35
N THR A 35 -0.88 -3.39 -12.31
CA THR A 35 0.56 -3.08 -12.42
C THR A 35 1.44 -4.27 -12.03
N THR A 36 0.89 -5.48 -12.02
CA THR A 36 1.59 -6.72 -11.63
C THR A 36 2.26 -6.64 -10.26
N THR A 37 1.67 -5.90 -9.33
CA THR A 37 2.18 -5.70 -7.97
C THR A 37 1.43 -6.61 -6.99
N PRO A 38 2.00 -7.74 -6.53
CA PRO A 38 1.48 -8.52 -5.43
C PRO A 38 1.26 -7.64 -4.20
N ASN A 39 0.12 -7.83 -3.55
CA ASN A 39 -0.24 -7.01 -2.41
C ASN A 39 -1.17 -7.75 -1.46
N LEU A 40 -1.06 -7.41 -0.19
CA LEU A 40 -1.85 -8.00 0.87
C LEU A 40 -2.14 -6.96 1.95
N GLY A 41 -3.36 -6.92 2.42
CA GLY A 41 -3.76 -6.13 3.58
C GLY A 41 -4.41 -7.03 4.63
N VAL A 42 -4.19 -6.70 5.89
CA VAL A 42 -4.89 -7.30 7.02
C VAL A 42 -5.56 -6.19 7.80
N GLU A 43 -6.84 -6.35 8.07
CA GLU A 43 -7.63 -5.40 8.84
C GLU A 43 -8.31 -6.12 9.99
N THR A 44 -8.28 -5.52 11.18
CA THR A 44 -8.91 -6.06 12.39
C THR A 44 -9.85 -5.02 13.01
N ALA A 45 -11.00 -5.48 13.50
CA ALA A 45 -11.88 -4.63 14.28
C ALA A 45 -11.27 -4.39 15.68
N LEU A 46 -11.18 -3.12 16.05
CA LEU A 46 -10.82 -2.67 17.40
C LEU A 46 -12.07 -2.41 18.25
N GLY A 47 -13.22 -2.42 17.62
CA GLY A 47 -14.51 -2.18 18.25
C GLY A 47 -15.64 -2.13 17.21
N LYS A 48 -16.84 -1.77 17.64
CA LYS A 48 -18.04 -1.78 16.78
C LYS A 48 -17.93 -0.84 15.57
N LYS A 49 -17.15 0.21 15.67
CA LYS A 49 -17.01 1.27 14.65
C LYS A 49 -15.56 1.62 14.31
N HIS A 50 -14.61 0.86 14.80
CA HIS A 50 -13.20 1.17 14.64
C HIS A 50 -12.44 -0.05 14.13
N THR A 51 -11.61 0.15 13.11
CA THR A 51 -10.71 -0.88 12.62
C THR A 51 -9.31 -0.32 12.44
N ALA A 52 -8.33 -1.19 12.51
CA ALA A 52 -6.96 -0.90 12.08
C ALA A 52 -6.55 -1.87 11.00
N GLN A 53 -5.86 -1.36 9.99
CA GLN A 53 -5.30 -2.19 8.93
C GLN A 53 -3.82 -1.90 8.72
N VAL A 54 -3.15 -2.91 8.18
CA VAL A 54 -1.83 -2.77 7.58
C VAL A 54 -1.89 -3.33 6.17
N PHE A 55 -1.48 -2.55 5.20
CA PHE A 55 -1.40 -2.95 3.80
C PHE A 55 0.06 -2.95 3.37
N PHE A 56 0.44 -3.99 2.62
CA PHE A 56 1.77 -4.15 2.05
C PHE A 56 1.66 -4.47 0.57
N GLY A 57 2.43 -3.78 -0.25
CA GLY A 57 2.60 -4.04 -1.66
C GLY A 57 4.08 -4.20 -2.00
N PHE A 58 4.40 -5.12 -2.90
CA PHE A 58 5.76 -5.40 -3.30
C PHE A 58 5.83 -5.74 -4.79
N ASN A 59 6.61 -4.98 -5.53
CA ASN A 59 6.87 -5.23 -6.94
C ASN A 59 8.37 -5.46 -7.16
N PRO A 60 8.82 -6.72 -7.28
CA PRO A 60 10.23 -7.05 -7.51
C PRO A 60 10.63 -7.05 -8.99
N TRP A 61 9.67 -6.92 -9.91
CA TRP A 61 9.88 -7.21 -11.32
C TRP A 61 10.68 -6.12 -12.04
N GLU A 62 11.68 -6.56 -12.77
CA GLU A 62 12.30 -5.80 -13.86
C GLU A 62 11.55 -6.18 -15.15
N GLN A 63 10.86 -5.24 -15.75
CA GLN A 63 10.22 -5.49 -17.04
C GLN A 63 11.30 -5.58 -18.12
N SER A 64 11.62 -6.81 -18.51
CA SER A 64 12.57 -7.16 -19.58
C SER A 64 11.93 -6.95 -20.95
N GLY A 65 11.63 -5.72 -21.30
CA GLY A 65 11.28 -5.34 -22.65
C GLY A 65 12.35 -4.37 -23.14
N GLY A 66 12.85 -4.48 -24.37
CA GLY A 66 14.01 -3.79 -24.93
C GLY A 66 14.20 -2.29 -24.71
N ASP A 67 13.51 -1.70 -23.80
CA ASP A 67 13.51 -0.31 -23.33
C ASP A 67 13.69 -0.25 -21.81
N GLN A 68 14.52 -1.12 -21.19
CA GLN A 68 15.02 -1.08 -19.81
C GLN A 68 14.04 -0.46 -18.78
N SER A 69 12.76 -0.84 -18.84
CA SER A 69 11.76 -0.33 -17.93
C SER A 69 11.79 -1.10 -16.60
N SER A 70 12.00 -0.41 -15.50
CA SER A 70 11.95 -0.97 -14.14
C SER A 70 10.88 -0.25 -13.34
N LEU A 71 10.02 -0.99 -12.65
CA LEU A 71 9.04 -0.44 -11.72
C LEU A 71 9.10 -1.21 -10.39
N ARG A 72 10.29 -1.25 -9.81
CA ARG A 72 10.49 -1.93 -8.52
C ARG A 72 10.09 -1.02 -7.39
N HIS A 73 9.22 -1.50 -6.53
CA HIS A 73 8.83 -0.74 -5.35
C HIS A 73 8.28 -1.63 -4.25
N TRP A 74 8.33 -1.14 -3.05
CA TRP A 74 7.54 -1.67 -1.95
C TRP A 74 6.84 -0.53 -1.21
N LEU A 75 5.72 -0.84 -0.62
CA LEU A 75 4.87 0.07 0.13
C LEU A 75 4.37 -0.61 1.39
N LEU A 76 4.47 0.08 2.51
CA LEU A 76 3.81 -0.26 3.77
C LEU A 76 2.85 0.88 4.14
N GLN A 77 1.59 0.55 4.42
CA GLN A 77 0.55 1.54 4.73
C GLN A 77 -0.31 1.08 5.90
N PRO A 78 0.03 1.46 7.14
CA PRO A 78 -0.87 1.38 8.27
C PRO A 78 -1.99 2.42 8.15
N GLU A 79 -3.21 2.04 8.56
CA GLU A 79 -4.38 2.91 8.51
C GLU A 79 -5.31 2.60 9.68
N TYR A 80 -5.85 3.65 10.30
CA TYR A 80 -6.91 3.58 11.29
C TYR A 80 -8.20 4.13 10.68
N ARG A 81 -9.33 3.43 10.92
CA ARG A 81 -10.62 3.72 10.28
C ARG A 81 -11.73 3.87 11.30
N TYR A 82 -12.59 4.82 11.04
CA TYR A 82 -13.87 5.03 11.71
C TYR A 82 -15.02 4.73 10.75
N TRP A 83 -15.94 3.86 11.17
CA TRP A 83 -17.11 3.43 10.42
C TRP A 83 -18.36 4.14 10.91
N PHE A 84 -19.15 4.67 9.99
CA PHE A 84 -20.37 5.39 10.37
C PHE A 84 -21.46 4.48 10.93
N CYS A 85 -21.57 3.26 10.41
CA CYS A 85 -22.53 2.25 10.88
C CYS A 85 -21.86 1.19 11.75
N GLN A 86 -21.21 0.23 11.14
CA GLN A 86 -20.57 -0.92 11.79
C GLN A 86 -19.27 -1.23 11.08
N SER A 87 -18.31 -1.78 11.79
CA SER A 87 -17.04 -2.25 11.21
C SER A 87 -17.30 -3.19 10.05
N PHE A 88 -16.56 -3.01 8.95
CA PHE A 88 -16.63 -3.76 7.71
C PHE A 88 -17.94 -3.60 6.92
N ASN A 89 -18.74 -2.57 7.19
CA ASN A 89 -19.99 -2.34 6.45
C ASN A 89 -20.27 -0.84 6.26
N GLY A 90 -20.45 -0.43 5.01
CA GLY A 90 -20.87 0.93 4.63
C GLY A 90 -19.71 1.92 4.55
N TRP A 91 -20.00 3.18 4.82
CA TRP A 91 -19.05 4.29 4.73
C TRP A 91 -18.05 4.29 5.88
N PHE A 92 -16.81 4.60 5.57
CA PHE A 92 -15.77 4.86 6.56
C PHE A 92 -14.89 6.06 6.17
N LEU A 93 -14.30 6.65 7.19
CA LEU A 93 -13.20 7.59 7.10
C LEU A 93 -11.99 6.99 7.80
N GLY A 94 -10.80 7.26 7.28
CA GLY A 94 -9.56 6.77 7.86
C GLY A 94 -8.46 7.82 7.85
N VAL A 95 -7.46 7.56 8.67
CA VAL A 95 -6.16 8.24 8.62
C VAL A 95 -5.10 7.18 8.36
N HIS A 96 -4.24 7.45 7.41
CA HIS A 96 -3.15 6.52 7.05
C HIS A 96 -1.80 7.21 7.10
N ALA A 97 -0.79 6.45 7.46
CA ALA A 97 0.59 6.74 7.17
C ALA A 97 1.05 5.81 6.05
N MET A 98 2.07 6.19 5.32
CA MET A 98 2.65 5.36 4.28
C MET A 98 4.14 5.60 4.16
N GLY A 99 4.85 4.58 3.69
CA GLY A 99 6.25 4.67 3.40
C GLY A 99 6.69 3.54 2.49
N GLY A 100 7.73 3.81 1.71
CA GLY A 100 8.22 2.84 0.75
C GLY A 100 9.47 3.31 0.03
N GLN A 101 9.96 2.44 -0.82
CA GLN A 101 11.06 2.74 -1.74
C GLN A 101 10.62 2.40 -3.15
N PHE A 102 11.16 3.14 -4.10
CA PHE A 102 10.91 2.92 -5.51
C PHE A 102 12.18 3.05 -6.34
N ASN A 103 12.22 2.28 -7.40
CA ASN A 103 13.18 2.37 -8.47
C ASN A 103 12.39 2.29 -9.78
N ALA A 104 12.15 3.44 -10.38
CA ALA A 104 11.30 3.57 -11.55
C ALA A 104 12.06 4.25 -12.69
N GLY A 105 12.14 3.59 -13.84
CA GLY A 105 12.76 4.12 -15.04
C GLY A 105 12.21 3.46 -16.30
N GLY A 106 12.21 4.17 -17.42
CA GLY A 106 11.75 3.64 -18.70
C GLY A 106 10.24 3.34 -18.79
N VAL A 107 9.44 3.70 -17.79
CA VAL A 107 8.03 3.30 -17.69
C VAL A 107 7.13 4.25 -18.49
N LYS A 108 6.30 3.69 -19.36
CA LYS A 108 5.22 4.40 -20.08
C LYS A 108 3.92 4.22 -19.28
N LEU A 109 3.60 5.17 -18.42
CA LEU A 109 2.32 5.15 -17.70
C LEU A 109 1.17 5.63 -18.62
N PRO A 110 -0.02 5.02 -18.52
CA PRO A 110 -1.20 5.48 -19.22
C PRO A 110 -1.54 6.91 -18.79
N LEU A 111 -2.24 7.67 -19.66
CA LEU A 111 -2.64 9.07 -19.44
C LEU A 111 -1.48 10.10 -19.46
N GLY A 112 -0.25 9.70 -19.81
CA GLY A 112 0.88 10.64 -19.89
C GLY A 112 1.32 11.24 -18.55
N ILE A 113 0.94 10.61 -17.45
CA ILE A 113 1.37 10.97 -16.09
C ILE A 113 2.87 10.65 -15.97
N PHE A 114 3.67 11.61 -15.46
CA PHE A 114 5.12 11.47 -15.29
C PHE A 114 5.92 11.16 -16.57
N LYS A 115 5.75 11.98 -17.62
CA LYS A 115 6.55 11.87 -18.86
C LYS A 115 8.06 11.79 -18.66
N SER A 116 8.56 12.35 -17.56
CA SER A 116 9.97 12.34 -17.20
C SER A 116 10.52 10.96 -16.87
N LEU A 117 9.68 10.02 -16.37
CA LEU A 117 10.06 8.63 -16.11
C LEU A 117 10.43 7.83 -17.37
N ARG A 118 10.08 8.32 -18.53
CA ARG A 118 10.37 7.65 -19.81
C ARG A 118 11.86 7.67 -20.15
N ASN A 119 12.56 8.75 -19.83
CA ASN A 119 13.93 9.01 -20.28
C ASN A 119 14.95 8.97 -19.13
N HIS A 120 14.51 8.88 -17.90
CA HIS A 120 15.36 8.94 -16.70
C HIS A 120 14.94 7.84 -15.73
N ARG A 121 15.89 7.37 -14.93
CA ARG A 121 15.63 6.48 -13.80
C ARG A 121 15.62 7.30 -12.51
N TYR A 122 14.64 7.03 -11.68
CA TYR A 122 14.48 7.63 -10.36
C TYR A 122 14.52 6.54 -9.31
N GLU A 123 15.44 6.65 -8.38
CA GLU A 123 15.52 5.81 -7.20
C GLU A 123 15.30 6.67 -5.97
N GLY A 124 14.50 6.19 -5.03
CA GLY A 124 14.25 6.97 -3.84
C GLY A 124 13.36 6.26 -2.83
N TRP A 125 13.08 7.01 -1.79
CA TRP A 125 12.13 6.62 -0.77
C TRP A 125 11.14 7.75 -0.51
N TYR A 126 10.01 7.39 0.04
CA TYR A 126 8.98 8.34 0.43
C TYR A 126 8.38 7.95 1.77
N VAL A 127 7.91 8.95 2.49
CA VAL A 127 7.14 8.81 3.71
C VAL A 127 6.09 9.90 3.73
N GLY A 128 4.90 9.53 4.16
CA GLY A 128 3.80 10.48 4.20
C GLY A 128 2.59 9.95 4.93
N GLY A 129 1.49 10.63 4.74
CA GLY A 129 0.22 10.24 5.32
C GLY A 129 -0.91 11.11 4.82
N GLY A 130 -2.12 10.68 5.15
CA GLY A 130 -3.29 11.39 4.67
C GLY A 130 -4.58 10.87 5.28
N VAL A 131 -5.68 11.35 4.71
CA VAL A 131 -7.02 10.92 5.06
C VAL A 131 -7.57 10.04 3.95
N THR A 132 -8.39 9.05 4.32
CA THR A 132 -9.05 8.12 3.40
C THR A 132 -10.54 8.22 3.59
N ALA A 133 -11.28 8.14 2.51
CA ALA A 133 -12.73 7.89 2.52
C ALA A 133 -13.03 6.68 1.64
N GLY A 134 -13.96 5.85 2.07
CA GLY A 134 -14.32 4.67 1.31
C GLY A 134 -15.66 4.08 1.71
N TYR A 135 -16.04 3.09 0.93
CA TYR A 135 -17.26 2.33 1.14
C TYR A 135 -17.01 0.84 0.94
N GLN A 136 -17.55 0.03 1.84
CA GLN A 136 -17.46 -1.42 1.77
C GLN A 136 -18.85 -2.05 1.66
N TRP A 137 -18.98 -2.96 0.68
CA TRP A 137 -20.18 -3.76 0.42
C TRP A 137 -19.95 -5.18 0.89
N PRO A 138 -20.69 -5.69 1.88
CA PRO A 138 -20.75 -7.11 2.15
C PRO A 138 -21.44 -7.82 0.98
N LEU A 139 -20.72 -8.71 0.30
CA LEU A 139 -21.24 -9.50 -0.82
C LEU A 139 -21.80 -10.84 -0.36
N SER A 140 -21.15 -11.42 0.66
CA SER A 140 -21.56 -12.69 1.27
C SER A 140 -21.06 -12.78 2.71
N LYS A 141 -21.22 -13.93 3.36
CA LYS A 141 -20.73 -14.15 4.74
C LYS A 141 -19.22 -13.95 4.89
N HIS A 142 -18.45 -14.23 3.85
CA HIS A 142 -16.99 -14.17 3.88
C HIS A 142 -16.38 -13.20 2.88
N TRP A 143 -17.15 -12.66 1.95
CA TRP A 143 -16.61 -11.81 0.90
C TRP A 143 -17.19 -10.41 0.95
N ASN A 144 -16.29 -9.43 0.94
CA ASN A 144 -16.66 -8.02 0.84
C ASN A 144 -15.88 -7.37 -0.32
N LEU A 145 -16.48 -6.35 -0.90
CA LEU A 145 -15.85 -5.45 -1.87
C LEU A 145 -15.69 -4.09 -1.22
N GLU A 146 -14.54 -3.46 -1.41
CA GLU A 146 -14.26 -2.13 -0.89
C GLU A 146 -13.76 -1.22 -2.01
N THR A 147 -14.24 0.01 -2.03
CA THR A 147 -13.60 1.10 -2.78
C THR A 147 -13.16 2.18 -1.83
N SER A 148 -11.95 2.71 -2.03
CA SER A 148 -11.44 3.81 -1.22
C SER A 148 -10.52 4.72 -2.00
N VAL A 149 -10.55 6.00 -1.63
CA VAL A 149 -9.64 7.04 -2.12
C VAL A 149 -9.02 7.76 -0.93
N GLY A 150 -7.78 8.14 -1.05
CA GLY A 150 -7.05 8.89 -0.04
C GLY A 150 -6.38 10.12 -0.63
N PHE A 151 -6.28 11.15 0.18
CA PHE A 151 -5.61 12.39 -0.13
C PHE A 151 -4.68 12.78 1.02
N GLY A 152 -3.48 13.25 0.71
CA GLY A 152 -2.51 13.50 1.75
C GLY A 152 -1.26 14.23 1.27
N TYR A 153 -0.23 14.10 2.07
CA TYR A 153 1.09 14.69 1.87
C TYR A 153 2.15 13.61 1.95
N ASP A 154 3.07 13.61 0.98
CA ASP A 154 4.24 12.75 0.94
C ASP A 154 5.51 13.57 0.78
N TYR A 155 6.49 13.29 1.63
CA TYR A 155 7.87 13.72 1.45
C TYR A 155 8.61 12.65 0.65
N ILE A 156 9.18 13.05 -0.49
CA ILE A 156 9.84 12.15 -1.44
C ILE A 156 11.30 12.60 -1.58
N GLN A 157 12.23 11.71 -1.29
CA GLN A 157 13.64 11.91 -1.58
C GLN A 157 14.06 10.98 -2.70
N TYR A 158 14.68 11.53 -3.74
CA TYR A 158 15.05 10.74 -4.91
C TYR A 158 16.39 11.14 -5.50
N GLU A 159 16.97 10.19 -6.21
CA GLU A 159 18.15 10.36 -7.04
C GLU A 159 17.75 10.13 -8.50
N LYS A 160 18.20 11.05 -9.36
CA LYS A 160 17.93 11.00 -10.80
C LYS A 160 19.17 10.53 -11.53
N PHE A 161 19.00 9.59 -12.47
CA PHE A 161 20.04 9.05 -13.31
C PHE A 161 19.76 9.36 -14.78
N LYS A 162 20.79 9.66 -15.58
CA LYS A 162 20.67 10.09 -16.98
C LYS A 162 20.14 9.00 -17.92
N CYS A 163 20.22 7.74 -17.53
CA CYS A 163 19.91 6.58 -18.37
C CYS A 163 19.18 5.51 -17.55
N GLY A 164 18.35 4.70 -18.21
CA GLY A 164 17.57 3.66 -17.55
C GLY A 164 18.39 2.56 -16.87
N ALA A 165 19.57 2.22 -17.39
CA ALA A 165 20.36 1.08 -16.89
C ALA A 165 21.73 1.45 -16.32
N CYS A 166 22.44 2.43 -16.88
CA CYS A 166 23.86 2.68 -16.57
C CYS A 166 24.21 4.15 -16.65
N GLY A 167 23.49 5.01 -15.94
CA GLY A 167 23.76 6.44 -15.91
C GLY A 167 24.54 6.87 -14.69
N GLU A 168 25.42 7.85 -14.85
CA GLU A 168 25.95 8.61 -13.72
C GLU A 168 24.80 9.31 -13.00
N LYS A 169 24.91 9.39 -11.69
CA LYS A 169 24.00 10.16 -10.84
C LYS A 169 24.01 11.63 -11.28
N GLU A 170 22.88 12.11 -11.74
CA GLU A 170 22.75 13.48 -12.24
C GLU A 170 22.49 14.45 -11.07
N LYS A 171 21.57 14.10 -10.19
CA LYS A 171 21.12 14.96 -9.09
C LYS A 171 20.47 14.16 -7.97
N SER A 172 20.70 14.57 -6.72
CA SER A 172 19.88 14.22 -5.58
C SER A 172 18.94 15.39 -5.28
N SER A 173 17.65 15.11 -5.09
CA SER A 173 16.63 16.13 -4.82
C SER A 173 15.56 15.58 -3.89
N HIS A 174 14.76 16.47 -3.35
CA HIS A 174 13.57 16.12 -2.59
C HIS A 174 12.37 16.90 -3.13
N ASP A 175 11.21 16.32 -3.01
CA ASP A 175 9.94 16.94 -3.38
C ASP A 175 8.91 16.75 -2.29
N ASN A 176 8.02 17.73 -2.18
CA ASN A 176 6.85 17.70 -1.31
C ASN A 176 5.61 17.52 -2.19
N TYR A 177 4.96 16.39 -2.06
CA TYR A 177 3.77 16.07 -2.85
C TYR A 177 2.51 16.25 -2.00
N VAL A 178 1.54 16.97 -2.53
CA VAL A 178 0.19 17.06 -1.96
C VAL A 178 -0.79 16.60 -3.03
N GLY A 179 -1.54 15.56 -2.73
CA GLY A 179 -2.47 15.00 -3.73
C GLY A 179 -3.05 13.65 -3.34
N PRO A 180 -3.60 12.91 -4.31
CA PRO A 180 -4.07 11.54 -4.08
C PRO A 180 -2.94 10.62 -3.63
N THR A 181 -3.05 10.04 -2.44
CA THR A 181 -2.06 9.13 -1.84
C THR A 181 -2.53 7.68 -1.87
N LYS A 182 -3.82 7.45 -2.13
CA LYS A 182 -4.42 6.12 -2.14
C LYS A 182 -5.55 6.03 -3.15
N ALA A 183 -5.59 4.92 -3.89
CA ALA A 183 -6.74 4.46 -4.65
C ALA A 183 -6.83 2.95 -4.51
N ALA A 184 -7.99 2.44 -4.14
CA ALA A 184 -8.16 1.01 -3.97
C ALA A 184 -9.55 0.54 -4.42
N ILE A 185 -9.55 -0.59 -5.11
CA ILE A 185 -10.70 -1.47 -5.29
C ILE A 185 -10.24 -2.81 -4.73
N SER A 186 -10.72 -3.18 -3.55
CA SER A 186 -10.19 -4.33 -2.81
C SER A 186 -11.24 -5.41 -2.64
N LEU A 187 -10.83 -6.64 -2.88
CA LEU A 187 -11.58 -7.82 -2.48
C LEU A 187 -11.09 -8.26 -1.10
N ILE A 188 -12.03 -8.52 -0.20
CA ILE A 188 -11.77 -8.81 1.21
C ILE A 188 -12.39 -10.14 1.56
N TYR A 189 -11.59 -11.01 2.19
CA TYR A 189 -12.06 -12.26 2.81
C TYR A 189 -12.13 -12.08 4.32
N MET A 190 -13.32 -12.30 4.89
CA MET A 190 -13.58 -12.24 6.33
C MET A 190 -13.38 -13.61 6.95
N LEU A 191 -12.57 -13.69 7.98
CA LEU A 191 -12.27 -14.91 8.73
C LEU A 191 -13.34 -15.21 9.76
#